data_0f4013a86d793158d6c17ab8addeae37
#
_entry.id   0f4013a86d793158d6c17ab8addeae37
#
_cell.length_a   1.000
_cell.length_b   1.000
_cell.length_c   1.000
_cell.angle_alpha   90.00
_cell.angle_beta   90.00
_cell.angle_gamma   90.00
#
_symmetry.space_group_name_H-M   'P 1'
#
loop_
_entity.id
_entity.type
_entity.pdbx_description
1 polymer ?
#
loop_
_entity_poly.entity_id
_entity_poly.type
_entity_poly.pdbx_seq_one_letter_code
_entity_poly.pdbx_strand_id
1 'polypeptide(L)'
;RAVLEGLDAMAASAHGPADGMPIHIHIAEQIGEVQDCLAVRNARPVEWLLDHAPVNSRWVLIHATHMEDAEMRRLAATGAVVGLCPTTEANLGDGIFPLQRWLELGGNFGIGSDSHISISPVEELRWLEYAQRLVARRRNISANEQQPSTGEVLFANALRGGTLASGLPLGCL
;
A
#
# COMPACT_ATOMS: atom_id res chain seq x y z
N ARG A 1 -11.07 -19.55 -0.23
CA ARG A 1 -10.13 -20.23 0.67
C ARG A 1 -9.17 -21.10 -0.12
N ALA A 2 -9.65 -22.08 -0.93
CA ALA A 2 -8.79 -22.98 -1.72
C ALA A 2 -7.83 -22.26 -2.68
N VAL A 3 -8.22 -21.13 -3.28
CA VAL A 3 -7.35 -20.32 -4.16
C VAL A 3 -6.21 -19.69 -3.36
N LEU A 4 -6.49 -19.18 -2.16
CA LEU A 4 -5.48 -18.58 -1.28
C LEU A 4 -4.51 -19.61 -0.74
N GLU A 5 -5.00 -20.79 -0.35
CA GLU A 5 -4.18 -21.94 0.05
C GLU A 5 -3.27 -22.41 -1.11
N GLY A 6 -3.79 -22.38 -2.35
CA GLY A 6 -3.02 -22.68 -3.57
C GLY A 6 -1.93 -21.64 -3.84
N LEU A 7 -2.21 -20.36 -3.69
CA LEU A 7 -1.23 -19.28 -3.85
C LEU A 7 -0.13 -19.34 -2.78
N ASP A 8 -0.48 -19.61 -1.52
CA ASP A 8 0.49 -19.80 -0.46
C ASP A 8 1.39 -21.02 -0.70
N ALA A 9 0.82 -22.14 -1.18
CA ALA A 9 1.59 -23.32 -1.52
C ALA A 9 2.55 -23.07 -2.70
N MET A 10 2.11 -22.36 -3.73
CA MET A 10 2.96 -21.94 -4.86
C MET A 10 4.08 -20.99 -4.41
N ALA A 11 3.75 -20.00 -3.60
CA ALA A 11 4.71 -19.05 -3.07
C ALA A 11 5.76 -19.70 -2.15
N ALA A 12 5.39 -20.77 -1.43
CA ALA A 12 6.31 -21.53 -0.58
C ALA A 12 7.21 -22.49 -1.36
N SER A 13 6.78 -22.96 -2.55
CA SER A 13 7.53 -23.95 -3.36
C SER A 13 8.54 -23.34 -4.31
N ALA A 14 8.47 -22.04 -4.59
CA ALA A 14 9.41 -21.36 -5.47
C ALA A 14 10.77 -21.20 -4.78
N HIS A 15 11.86 -21.26 -5.56
CA HIS A 15 13.23 -20.95 -5.10
C HIS A 15 13.35 -19.44 -4.86
N GLY A 16 12.69 -18.95 -3.81
CA GLY A 16 12.61 -17.57 -3.39
C GLY A 16 13.20 -17.38 -1.98
N PRO A 17 13.05 -16.18 -1.39
CA PRO A 17 13.47 -15.92 -0.01
C PRO A 17 12.87 -16.94 0.95
N ALA A 18 13.55 -17.17 2.08
CA ALA A 18 13.21 -18.21 3.07
C ALA A 18 11.75 -18.19 3.53
N ASP A 19 11.10 -17.04 3.45
CA ASP A 19 9.71 -16.82 3.87
C ASP A 19 8.67 -16.93 2.72
N GLY A 20 9.08 -17.38 1.53
CA GLY A 20 8.24 -17.50 0.33
C GLY A 20 8.14 -16.21 -0.50
N MET A 21 7.52 -16.28 -1.67
CA MET A 21 7.35 -15.13 -2.59
C MET A 21 6.31 -14.13 -2.08
N PRO A 22 6.46 -12.83 -2.40
CA PRO A 22 5.44 -11.83 -2.15
C PRO A 22 4.13 -12.13 -2.89
N ILE A 23 3.02 -11.73 -2.29
CA ILE A 23 1.66 -11.86 -2.84
C ILE A 23 1.11 -10.45 -3.06
N HIS A 24 0.86 -10.10 -4.30
CA HIS A 24 0.32 -8.80 -4.68
C HIS A 24 -1.15 -8.91 -5.05
N ILE A 25 -1.99 -8.01 -4.55
CA ILE A 25 -3.42 -7.95 -4.84
C ILE A 25 -3.87 -6.50 -4.96
N HIS A 26 -4.63 -6.15 -6.01
CA HIS A 26 -5.35 -4.90 -6.09
C HIS A 26 -6.57 -4.95 -5.19
N ILE A 27 -6.79 -3.93 -4.38
CA ILE A 27 -7.87 -3.91 -3.40
C ILE A 27 -8.25 -2.50 -2.98
N ALA A 28 -9.54 -2.27 -2.81
CA ALA A 28 -10.10 -1.00 -2.36
C ALA A 28 -9.58 0.21 -3.15
N GLU A 29 -9.36 0.02 -4.44
CA GLU A 29 -8.88 1.07 -5.35
C GLU A 29 -9.96 2.12 -5.57
N GLN A 30 -11.17 1.68 -5.95
CA GLN A 30 -12.28 2.53 -6.30
C GLN A 30 -13.45 2.39 -5.33
N ILE A 31 -14.18 3.47 -5.14
CA ILE A 31 -15.35 3.45 -4.23
C ILE A 31 -16.43 2.46 -4.68
N GLY A 32 -16.55 2.21 -6.00
CA GLY A 32 -17.46 1.22 -6.55
C GLY A 32 -17.16 -0.19 -6.05
N GLU A 33 -15.88 -0.59 -6.03
CA GLU A 33 -15.44 -1.88 -5.47
C GLU A 33 -15.84 -2.02 -3.99
N VAL A 34 -15.65 -0.95 -3.21
CA VAL A 34 -16.04 -0.95 -1.79
C VAL A 34 -17.55 -1.15 -1.63
N GLN A 35 -18.35 -0.45 -2.44
CA GLN A 35 -19.81 -0.55 -2.41
C GLN A 35 -20.29 -1.95 -2.80
N ASP A 36 -19.71 -2.53 -3.85
CA ASP A 36 -20.05 -3.88 -4.32
C ASP A 36 -19.67 -4.94 -3.27
N CYS A 37 -18.51 -4.80 -2.65
CA CYS A 37 -18.07 -5.70 -1.59
C CYS A 37 -19.01 -5.62 -0.37
N LEU A 38 -19.38 -4.44 0.05
CA LEU A 38 -20.35 -4.22 1.12
C LEU A 38 -21.69 -4.86 0.79
N ALA A 39 -22.19 -4.68 -0.43
CA ALA A 39 -23.48 -5.23 -0.87
C ALA A 39 -23.49 -6.77 -0.89
N VAL A 40 -22.39 -7.41 -1.30
CA VAL A 40 -22.31 -8.86 -1.49
C VAL A 40 -21.82 -9.58 -0.22
N ARG A 41 -20.92 -8.97 0.55
CA ARG A 41 -20.21 -9.62 1.66
C ARG A 41 -20.53 -9.01 3.02
N ASN A 42 -21.25 -7.89 3.06
CA ASN A 42 -21.50 -7.11 4.28
C ASN A 42 -20.20 -6.75 5.04
N ALA A 43 -19.12 -6.58 4.32
CA ALA A 43 -17.79 -6.18 4.83
C ALA A 43 -17.06 -5.35 3.78
N ARG A 44 -16.13 -4.50 4.20
CA ARG A 44 -15.26 -3.75 3.31
C ARG A 44 -14.16 -4.68 2.72
N PRO A 45 -13.57 -4.35 1.56
CA PRO A 45 -12.63 -5.24 0.90
C PRO A 45 -11.44 -5.66 1.78
N VAL A 46 -10.76 -4.71 2.43
CA VAL A 46 -9.60 -5.01 3.27
C VAL A 46 -10.01 -5.71 4.57
N GLU A 47 -11.12 -5.30 5.17
CA GLU A 47 -11.71 -5.99 6.32
C GLU A 47 -11.97 -7.46 5.99
N TRP A 48 -12.67 -7.72 4.88
CA TRP A 48 -12.99 -9.07 4.44
C TRP A 48 -11.73 -9.91 4.17
N LEU A 49 -10.72 -9.31 3.51
CA LEU A 49 -9.45 -9.98 3.26
C LEU A 49 -8.76 -10.39 4.57
N LEU A 50 -8.68 -9.46 5.54
CA LEU A 50 -8.06 -9.72 6.84
C LEU A 50 -8.79 -10.77 7.69
N ASP A 51 -10.08 -10.97 7.47
CA ASP A 51 -10.89 -11.97 8.16
C ASP A 51 -10.78 -13.36 7.53
N HIS A 52 -10.41 -13.46 6.24
CA HIS A 52 -10.49 -14.70 5.47
C HIS A 52 -9.15 -15.18 4.92
N ALA A 53 -8.09 -14.38 4.99
CA ALA A 53 -6.76 -14.73 4.51
C ALA A 53 -5.69 -14.53 5.59
N PRO A 54 -4.61 -15.32 5.59
CA PRO A 54 -3.48 -15.16 6.51
C PRO A 54 -2.56 -14.02 6.07
N VAL A 55 -3.09 -12.80 6.04
CA VAL A 55 -2.33 -11.62 5.62
C VAL A 55 -1.15 -11.39 6.57
N ASN A 56 0.04 -11.24 6.01
CA ASN A 56 1.30 -11.05 6.74
C ASN A 56 2.26 -10.16 5.94
N SER A 57 3.50 -10.04 6.37
CA SER A 57 4.53 -9.19 5.75
C SER A 57 4.88 -9.52 4.29
N ARG A 58 4.45 -10.68 3.75
CA ARG A 58 4.61 -11.04 2.34
C ARG A 58 3.54 -10.41 1.44
N TRP A 59 2.47 -9.88 2.01
CA TRP A 59 1.36 -9.34 1.24
C TRP A 59 1.61 -7.88 0.86
N VAL A 60 1.26 -7.58 -0.39
CA VAL A 60 1.29 -6.23 -0.95
C VAL A 60 -0.12 -5.89 -1.45
N LEU A 61 -0.75 -4.96 -0.78
CA LEU A 61 -2.07 -4.46 -1.15
C LEU A 61 -1.89 -3.24 -2.06
N ILE A 62 -2.20 -3.41 -3.35
CA ILE A 62 -2.04 -2.34 -4.33
C ILE A 62 -3.20 -1.38 -4.20
N HIS A 63 -2.92 -0.09 -4.24
CA HIS A 63 -3.78 1.06 -3.99
C HIS A 63 -4.24 1.15 -2.54
N ALA A 64 -5.15 0.29 -2.09
CA ALA A 64 -5.75 0.35 -0.76
C ALA A 64 -6.29 1.75 -0.39
N THR A 65 -6.72 2.50 -1.41
CA THR A 65 -7.07 3.94 -1.35
C THR A 65 -8.17 4.22 -0.36
N HIS A 66 -9.18 3.34 -0.33
CA HIS A 66 -10.40 3.52 0.45
C HIS A 66 -10.43 2.68 1.74
N MET A 67 -9.34 2.66 2.50
CA MET A 67 -9.33 2.04 3.83
C MET A 67 -9.89 2.99 4.90
N GLU A 68 -10.64 2.43 5.84
CA GLU A 68 -10.99 3.09 7.09
C GLU A 68 -9.92 2.87 8.17
N ASP A 69 -9.95 3.68 9.24
CA ASP A 69 -8.95 3.63 10.32
C ASP A 69 -8.82 2.24 10.96
N ALA A 70 -9.93 1.52 11.11
CA ALA A 70 -9.92 0.16 11.65
C ALA A 70 -9.19 -0.83 10.73
N GLU A 71 -9.41 -0.74 9.41
CA GLU A 71 -8.72 -1.54 8.41
C GLU A 71 -7.22 -1.22 8.40
N MET A 72 -6.86 0.07 8.40
CA MET A 72 -5.46 0.52 8.44
C MET A 72 -4.71 0.00 9.67
N ARG A 73 -5.31 0.10 10.87
CA ARG A 73 -4.70 -0.43 12.11
C ARG A 73 -4.43 -1.92 12.02
N ARG A 74 -5.42 -2.67 11.56
CA ARG A 74 -5.30 -4.13 11.43
C ARG A 74 -4.25 -4.51 10.39
N LEU A 75 -4.27 -3.84 9.23
CA LEU A 75 -3.33 -4.10 8.15
C LEU A 75 -1.89 -3.74 8.55
N ALA A 76 -1.66 -2.57 9.16
CA ALA A 76 -0.33 -2.17 9.62
C ALA A 76 0.26 -3.18 10.62
N ALA A 77 -0.56 -3.74 11.51
CA ALA A 77 -0.14 -4.75 12.47
C ALA A 77 0.32 -6.07 11.83
N THR A 78 -0.05 -6.37 10.58
CA THR A 78 0.40 -7.57 9.86
C THR A 78 1.81 -7.44 9.28
N GLY A 79 2.33 -6.22 9.18
CA GLY A 79 3.57 -5.91 8.48
C GLY A 79 3.45 -5.88 6.94
N ALA A 80 2.24 -6.07 6.40
CA ALA A 80 1.99 -5.98 4.97
C ALA A 80 2.37 -4.59 4.42
N VAL A 81 2.62 -4.55 3.12
CA VAL A 81 2.97 -3.32 2.39
C VAL A 81 1.75 -2.82 1.62
N VAL A 82 1.53 -1.52 1.54
CA VAL A 82 0.65 -0.94 0.53
C VAL A 82 1.47 -0.48 -0.67
N GLY A 83 1.02 -0.83 -1.86
CA GLY A 83 1.63 -0.40 -3.12
C GLY A 83 0.86 0.77 -3.70
N LEU A 84 1.38 1.98 -3.57
CA LEU A 84 0.69 3.21 -3.99
C LEU A 84 1.09 3.59 -5.42
N CYS A 85 0.11 4.02 -6.21
CA CYS A 85 0.29 4.43 -7.59
C CYS A 85 -0.32 5.83 -7.83
N PRO A 86 0.24 6.88 -7.16
CA PRO A 86 -0.39 8.20 -7.07
C PRO A 86 -0.74 8.86 -8.40
N THR A 87 0.07 8.67 -9.44
CA THR A 87 -0.24 9.23 -10.76
C THR A 87 -1.41 8.51 -11.44
N THR A 88 -1.53 7.20 -11.28
CA THR A 88 -2.68 6.41 -11.76
C THR A 88 -3.94 6.77 -10.99
N GLU A 89 -3.88 6.77 -9.66
CA GLU A 89 -4.99 7.11 -8.76
C GLU A 89 -5.53 8.53 -9.05
N ALA A 90 -4.63 9.47 -9.33
CA ALA A 90 -5.02 10.83 -9.73
C ALA A 90 -5.63 10.87 -11.14
N ASN A 91 -5.10 10.10 -12.10
CA ASN A 91 -5.60 10.06 -13.47
C ASN A 91 -6.99 9.42 -13.55
N LEU A 92 -7.22 8.35 -12.82
CA LEU A 92 -8.51 7.65 -12.76
C LEU A 92 -9.53 8.35 -11.85
N GLY A 93 -9.06 9.23 -10.97
CA GLY A 93 -9.92 9.89 -9.99
C GLY A 93 -10.36 8.96 -8.86
N ASP A 94 -9.53 7.98 -8.52
CA ASP A 94 -9.83 6.96 -7.51
C ASP A 94 -9.98 7.56 -6.12
N GLY A 95 -9.10 8.51 -5.78
CA GLY A 95 -9.11 9.16 -4.48
C GLY A 95 -7.72 9.44 -3.94
N ILE A 96 -7.65 9.71 -2.65
CA ILE A 96 -6.40 10.04 -1.97
C ILE A 96 -6.18 9.05 -0.83
N PHE A 97 -5.12 8.26 -0.93
CA PHE A 97 -4.71 7.36 0.15
C PHE A 97 -4.38 8.15 1.43
N PRO A 98 -4.83 7.76 2.62
CA PRO A 98 -4.63 8.49 3.88
C PRO A 98 -3.21 8.31 4.44
N LEU A 99 -2.20 8.79 3.70
CA LEU A 99 -0.78 8.56 3.96
C LEU A 99 -0.35 9.00 5.36
N GLN A 100 -0.78 10.19 5.81
CA GLN A 100 -0.39 10.67 7.13
C GLN A 100 -0.75 9.66 8.21
N ARG A 101 -2.01 9.19 8.16
CA ARG A 101 -2.49 8.20 9.12
C ARG A 101 -1.76 6.87 9.03
N TRP A 102 -1.44 6.44 7.81
CA TRP A 102 -0.68 5.22 7.58
C TRP A 102 0.73 5.28 8.18
N LEU A 103 1.43 6.41 8.02
CA LEU A 103 2.74 6.65 8.63
C LEU A 103 2.69 6.68 10.16
N GLU A 104 1.66 7.30 10.75
CA GLU A 104 1.44 7.32 12.20
C GLU A 104 1.27 5.90 12.79
N LEU A 105 0.71 4.99 12.01
CA LEU A 105 0.54 3.58 12.38
C LEU A 105 1.81 2.73 12.12
N GLY A 106 2.88 3.33 11.61
CA GLY A 106 4.11 2.62 11.24
C GLY A 106 3.96 1.71 10.02
N GLY A 107 2.96 1.96 9.18
CA GLY A 107 2.68 1.16 7.99
C GLY A 107 3.76 1.26 6.93
N ASN A 108 3.99 0.16 6.21
CA ASN A 108 4.94 0.10 5.10
C ASN A 108 4.25 0.48 3.79
N PHE A 109 4.94 1.24 2.93
CA PHE A 109 4.46 1.49 1.57
C PHE A 109 5.58 1.45 0.54
N GLY A 110 5.27 0.96 -0.65
CA GLY A 110 6.05 1.11 -1.87
C GLY A 110 5.30 1.99 -2.88
N ILE A 111 5.96 2.34 -3.97
CA ILE A 111 5.35 3.07 -5.08
C ILE A 111 5.50 2.33 -6.40
N GLY A 112 4.56 2.52 -7.30
CA GLY A 112 4.59 2.01 -8.66
C GLY A 112 3.94 2.99 -9.62
N SER A 113 4.25 2.87 -10.92
CA SER A 113 3.67 3.70 -11.97
C SER A 113 2.36 3.14 -12.54
N ASP A 114 2.10 1.86 -12.28
CA ASP A 114 0.91 1.12 -12.70
C ASP A 114 0.53 1.35 -14.18
N SER A 115 -0.42 2.23 -14.50
CA SER A 115 -0.88 2.50 -15.88
C SER A 115 0.14 3.27 -16.74
N HIS A 116 1.31 3.58 -16.24
CA HIS A 116 2.39 4.29 -16.96
C HIS A 116 2.01 5.68 -17.50
N ILE A 117 1.09 6.38 -16.87
CA ILE A 117 0.80 7.79 -17.15
C ILE A 117 2.07 8.63 -16.92
N SER A 118 2.80 8.30 -15.86
CA SER A 118 4.16 8.72 -15.59
C SER A 118 4.99 7.52 -15.14
N ILE A 119 6.30 7.54 -15.42
CA ILE A 119 7.25 6.49 -15.00
C ILE A 119 8.36 7.06 -14.11
N SER A 120 8.09 8.19 -13.46
CA SER A 120 9.03 8.90 -12.60
C SER A 120 8.74 8.64 -11.11
N PRO A 121 9.61 7.91 -10.39
CA PRO A 121 9.43 7.73 -8.94
C PRO A 121 9.35 9.04 -8.16
N VAL A 122 10.06 10.08 -8.61
CA VAL A 122 10.03 11.41 -8.00
C VAL A 122 8.66 12.06 -8.18
N GLU A 123 8.01 11.83 -9.32
CA GLU A 123 6.66 12.33 -9.57
C GLU A 123 5.62 11.61 -8.72
N GLU A 124 5.71 10.29 -8.58
CA GLU A 124 4.86 9.53 -7.68
C GLU A 124 4.94 10.07 -6.24
N LEU A 125 6.15 10.24 -5.71
CA LEU A 125 6.34 10.79 -4.36
C LEU A 125 5.85 12.23 -4.23
N ARG A 126 5.99 13.04 -5.28
CA ARG A 126 5.46 14.40 -5.29
C ARG A 126 3.95 14.43 -5.24
N TRP A 127 3.27 13.63 -6.07
CA TRP A 127 1.81 13.51 -6.05
C TRP A 127 1.31 13.00 -4.70
N LEU A 128 1.98 12.00 -4.15
CA LEU A 128 1.63 11.44 -2.85
C LEU A 128 1.61 12.51 -1.75
N GLU A 129 2.65 13.34 -1.65
CA GLU A 129 2.71 14.43 -0.66
C GLU A 129 1.75 15.58 -1.01
N TYR A 130 1.65 15.99 -2.29
CA TYR A 130 0.82 17.12 -2.68
C TYR A 130 -0.66 16.85 -2.46
N ALA A 131 -1.13 15.66 -2.73
CA ALA A 131 -2.49 15.25 -2.41
C ALA A 131 -2.79 15.42 -0.91
N GLN A 132 -1.89 14.97 -0.04
CA GLN A 132 -2.03 15.17 1.41
C GLN A 132 -2.08 16.66 1.80
N ARG A 133 -1.23 17.51 1.19
CA ARG A 133 -1.22 18.95 1.45
C ARG A 133 -2.55 19.60 1.10
N LEU A 134 -3.14 19.21 -0.02
CA LEU A 134 -4.43 19.75 -0.48
C LEU A 134 -5.56 19.40 0.49
N VAL A 135 -5.60 18.16 0.97
CA VAL A 135 -6.58 17.70 1.97
C VAL A 135 -6.37 18.41 3.31
N ALA A 136 -5.15 18.40 3.83
CA ALA A 136 -4.82 18.93 5.15
C ALA A 136 -4.68 20.47 5.17
N ARG A 137 -4.59 21.13 4.00
CA ARG A 137 -4.39 22.58 3.84
C ARG A 137 -3.15 23.09 4.59
N ARG A 138 -2.09 22.29 4.63
CA ARG A 138 -0.80 22.65 5.24
C ARG A 138 0.35 21.98 4.49
N ARG A 139 1.57 22.43 4.76
CA ARG A 139 2.80 21.90 4.14
C ARG A 139 3.41 20.77 4.97
N ASN A 140 4.29 20.01 4.34
CA ASN A 140 5.16 19.01 4.99
C ASN A 140 4.37 17.98 5.81
N ILE A 141 3.40 17.33 5.18
CA ILE A 141 2.50 16.38 5.85
C ILE A 141 3.25 15.11 6.27
N SER A 142 4.16 14.63 5.42
CA SER A 142 4.92 13.40 5.69
C SER A 142 6.10 13.63 6.64
N ALA A 143 6.49 14.88 6.91
CA ALA A 143 7.57 15.21 7.84
C ALA A 143 7.09 15.29 9.29
N ASN A 144 8.01 15.08 10.22
CA ASN A 144 7.78 15.26 11.65
C ASN A 144 9.02 15.90 12.32
N GLU A 145 9.00 16.12 13.63
CA GLU A 145 10.10 16.78 14.35
C GLU A 145 11.42 16.00 14.28
N GLN A 146 11.37 14.67 14.25
CA GLN A 146 12.54 13.80 14.17
C GLN A 146 13.08 13.69 12.74
N GLN A 147 12.19 13.82 11.76
CA GLN A 147 12.49 13.74 10.33
C GLN A 147 11.86 14.94 9.60
N PRO A 148 12.50 16.12 9.61
CA PRO A 148 11.92 17.35 9.09
C PRO A 148 11.92 17.46 7.56
N SER A 149 12.60 16.55 6.87
CA SER A 149 12.67 16.51 5.41
C SER A 149 11.61 15.58 4.82
N THR A 150 10.56 16.15 4.25
CA THR A 150 9.50 15.39 3.54
C THR A 150 10.07 14.46 2.46
N GLY A 151 11.04 14.94 1.66
CA GLY A 151 11.64 14.14 0.59
C GLY A 151 12.38 12.91 1.12
N GLU A 152 13.14 13.07 2.20
CA GLU A 152 13.86 11.96 2.84
C GLU A 152 12.89 10.93 3.45
N VAL A 153 11.85 11.39 4.14
CA VAL A 153 10.84 10.50 4.72
C VAL A 153 10.16 9.67 3.64
N LEU A 154 9.69 10.32 2.57
CA LEU A 154 8.99 9.62 1.50
C LEU A 154 9.92 8.66 0.76
N PHE A 155 11.12 9.11 0.39
CA PHE A 155 12.09 8.29 -0.34
C PHE A 155 12.51 7.05 0.49
N ALA A 156 12.88 7.24 1.74
CA ALA A 156 13.32 6.15 2.62
C ALA A 156 12.20 5.12 2.85
N ASN A 157 10.95 5.58 3.05
CA ASN A 157 9.81 4.68 3.22
C ASN A 157 9.48 3.92 1.93
N ALA A 158 9.45 4.60 0.77
CA ALA A 158 9.18 3.96 -0.51
C ALA A 158 10.27 2.92 -0.87
N LEU A 159 11.53 3.23 -0.61
CA LEU A 159 12.65 2.31 -0.82
C LEU A 159 12.52 1.06 0.07
N ARG A 160 12.27 1.26 1.37
CA ARG A 160 12.03 0.16 2.31
C ARG A 160 10.83 -0.69 1.90
N GLY A 161 9.70 -0.05 1.60
CA GLY A 161 8.50 -0.75 1.18
C GLY A 161 8.67 -1.48 -0.15
N GLY A 162 9.37 -0.89 -1.11
CA GLY A 162 9.71 -1.55 -2.37
C GLY A 162 10.60 -2.79 -2.18
N THR A 163 11.56 -2.73 -1.26
CA THR A 163 12.37 -3.89 -0.86
C THR A 163 11.50 -5.02 -0.31
N LEU A 164 10.62 -4.69 0.64
CA LEU A 164 9.69 -5.67 1.21
C LEU A 164 8.74 -6.24 0.14
N ALA A 165 8.18 -5.39 -0.70
CA ALA A 165 7.25 -5.78 -1.75
C ALA A 165 7.90 -6.66 -2.83
N SER A 166 9.17 -6.48 -3.12
CA SER A 166 9.90 -7.32 -4.08
C SER A 166 10.32 -8.67 -3.51
N GLY A 167 10.42 -8.81 -2.19
CA GLY A 167 10.99 -9.98 -1.52
C GLY A 167 12.48 -10.18 -1.81
N LEU A 168 13.16 -9.17 -2.33
CA LEU A 168 14.57 -9.22 -2.71
C LEU A 168 15.39 -8.23 -1.84
N PRO A 169 16.68 -8.52 -1.55
CA PRO A 169 17.53 -7.60 -0.79
C PRO A 169 18.00 -6.43 -1.67
N LEU A 170 17.04 -5.65 -2.14
CA LEU A 170 17.25 -4.46 -2.98
C LEU A 170 17.17 -3.19 -2.13
N GLY A 171 17.61 -2.06 -2.70
CA GLY A 171 17.46 -0.76 -2.06
C GLY A 171 18.49 -0.45 -0.98
N CYS A 172 19.58 -1.17 -0.92
CA CYS A 172 20.78 -0.80 -0.17
C CYS A 172 21.72 -0.04 -1.12
N LEU A 173 22.03 1.20 -0.79
CA LEU A 173 23.07 2.01 -1.44
C LEU A 173 24.32 1.95 -0.58
#